data_185a910ca88aa93f91c463903afb158f
#
_entry.id   185a910ca88aa93f91c463903afb158f
#
_cell.length_a   1.000
_cell.length_b   1.000
_cell.length_c   1.000
_cell.angle_alpha   90.00
_cell.angle_beta   90.00
_cell.angle_gamma   90.00
#
_symmetry.space_group_name_H-M   'P 1'
#
loop_
_entity.id
_entity.type
_entity.pdbx_description
1 polymer ?
#
loop_
_entity_poly.entity_id
_entity_poly.type
_entity_poly.pdbx_seq_one_letter_code
_entity_poly.pdbx_strand_id
1 'polypeptide(L)'
;KPSSAASDVYKRQPTQAVGVDIDAHLVAQARSALRRAWSQRQPAADSTSIEAMHYFPTCFTSLMGQLPLPSSSASFPTNVTFVAQDWMDGTVAAQYDLILCLSLTKWIHLHHGDEGLVRFFGRIVQSLRPGGIVAMEIQPWQSYSQARSLSRSLRVSHARLRIRPEDMEWILCLLGMTSLGPIAQGAGFGFVR
;
A
#
# COMPACT_ATOMS: atom_id res chain seq x y z
N LYS A 1 19.57 22.22 -17.71
CA LYS A 1 19.88 21.01 -16.93
C LYS A 1 18.61 20.62 -16.21
N PRO A 2 18.11 19.37 -16.33
CA PRO A 2 17.00 18.91 -15.49
C PRO A 2 17.39 19.09 -14.03
N SER A 3 16.44 19.50 -13.20
CA SER A 3 16.70 19.71 -11.78
C SER A 3 17.15 18.39 -11.15
N SER A 4 18.12 18.41 -10.26
CA SER A 4 18.62 17.24 -9.54
C SER A 4 17.48 16.46 -8.86
N ALA A 5 16.43 17.14 -8.43
CA ALA A 5 15.24 16.55 -7.81
C ALA A 5 14.45 15.61 -8.76
N ALA A 6 14.26 15.98 -10.03
CA ALA A 6 13.59 15.12 -11.02
C ALA A 6 14.40 13.85 -11.31
N SER A 7 15.73 13.99 -11.40
CA SER A 7 16.65 12.86 -11.56
C SER A 7 16.61 11.90 -10.35
N ASP A 8 16.50 12.44 -9.14
CA ASP A 8 16.46 11.63 -7.92
C ASP A 8 15.12 10.89 -7.73
N VAL A 9 14.01 11.50 -8.13
CA VAL A 9 12.70 10.82 -8.15
C VAL A 9 12.71 9.66 -9.15
N TYR A 10 13.32 9.83 -10.32
CA TYR A 10 13.42 8.77 -11.32
C TYR A 10 14.26 7.58 -10.85
N LYS A 11 15.34 7.85 -10.10
CA LYS A 11 16.22 6.82 -9.53
C LYS A 11 15.62 6.04 -8.37
N ARG A 12 14.53 6.55 -7.76
CA ARG A 12 13.87 5.95 -6.59
C ARG A 12 12.59 5.19 -6.93
N GLN A 13 12.35 4.88 -8.19
CA GLN A 13 11.20 4.06 -8.55
C GLN A 13 11.39 2.62 -8.04
N PRO A 14 10.35 1.99 -7.48
CA PRO A 14 10.45 0.61 -7.04
C PRO A 14 10.69 -0.31 -8.24
N THR A 15 11.59 -1.28 -8.09
CA THR A 15 11.79 -2.33 -9.09
C THR A 15 10.57 -3.23 -9.20
N GLN A 16 9.87 -3.44 -8.09
CA GLN A 16 8.63 -4.22 -8.02
C GLN A 16 7.71 -3.65 -6.95
N ALA A 17 6.43 -3.59 -7.23
CA ALA A 17 5.39 -3.25 -6.28
C ALA A 17 4.27 -4.29 -6.32
N VAL A 18 3.83 -4.75 -5.16
CA VAL A 18 2.74 -5.73 -5.02
C VAL A 18 1.67 -5.13 -4.12
N GLY A 19 0.47 -4.95 -4.64
CA GLY A 19 -0.71 -4.61 -3.85
C GLY A 19 -1.48 -5.88 -3.48
N VAL A 20 -1.81 -6.02 -2.21
CA VAL A 20 -2.58 -7.17 -1.70
C VAL A 20 -3.83 -6.67 -1.01
N ASP A 21 -4.96 -7.24 -1.35
CA ASP A 21 -6.23 -7.00 -0.67
C ASP A 21 -7.02 -8.32 -0.60
N ILE A 22 -7.79 -8.52 0.45
CA ILE A 22 -8.66 -9.67 0.61
C ILE A 22 -9.89 -9.59 -0.33
N ASP A 23 -10.30 -8.38 -0.67
CA ASP A 23 -11.45 -8.14 -1.54
C ASP A 23 -11.05 -8.20 -3.03
N ALA A 24 -11.45 -9.28 -3.69
CA ALA A 24 -11.21 -9.48 -5.12
C ALA A 24 -11.80 -8.36 -6.01
N HIS A 25 -12.89 -7.70 -5.57
CA HIS A 25 -13.48 -6.59 -6.31
C HIS A 25 -12.57 -5.35 -6.26
N LEU A 26 -12.02 -5.03 -5.09
CA LEU A 26 -11.04 -3.93 -4.94
C LEU A 26 -9.77 -4.21 -5.75
N VAL A 27 -9.30 -5.46 -5.76
CA VAL A 27 -8.17 -5.88 -6.61
C VAL A 27 -8.47 -5.70 -8.10
N ALA A 28 -9.68 -6.06 -8.54
CA ALA A 28 -10.08 -5.83 -9.93
C ALA A 28 -10.14 -4.34 -10.30
N GLN A 29 -10.63 -3.49 -9.37
CA GLN A 29 -10.61 -2.03 -9.52
C GLN A 29 -9.17 -1.50 -9.61
N ALA A 30 -8.27 -1.98 -8.75
CA ALA A 30 -6.86 -1.59 -8.76
C ALA A 30 -6.17 -1.94 -10.09
N ARG A 31 -6.44 -3.14 -10.63
CA ARG A 31 -5.95 -3.55 -11.96
C ARG A 31 -6.51 -2.67 -13.08
N SER A 32 -7.78 -2.28 -12.98
CA SER A 32 -8.39 -1.34 -13.94
C SER A 32 -7.76 0.06 -13.82
N ALA A 33 -7.52 0.53 -12.59
CA ALA A 33 -6.85 1.80 -12.33
C ALA A 33 -5.41 1.81 -12.89
N LEU A 34 -4.67 0.70 -12.76
CA LEU A 34 -3.33 0.55 -13.34
C LEU A 34 -3.34 0.71 -14.86
N ARG A 35 -4.29 0.03 -15.54
CA ARG A 35 -4.45 0.18 -17.01
C ARG A 35 -4.81 1.59 -17.42
N ARG A 36 -5.66 2.25 -16.63
CA ARG A 36 -6.02 3.66 -16.86
C ARG A 36 -4.80 4.56 -16.69
N ALA A 37 -4.04 4.40 -15.62
CA ALA A 37 -2.83 5.17 -15.37
C ALA A 37 -1.79 4.97 -16.47
N TRP A 38 -1.64 3.74 -16.97
CA TRP A 38 -0.78 3.45 -18.13
C TRP A 38 -1.26 4.18 -19.38
N SER A 39 -2.56 4.08 -19.70
CA SER A 39 -3.15 4.72 -20.88
C SER A 39 -3.11 6.25 -20.87
N GLN A 40 -3.03 6.85 -19.67
CA GLN A 40 -2.98 8.31 -19.48
C GLN A 40 -1.57 8.85 -19.27
N ARG A 41 -0.55 7.98 -19.32
CA ARG A 41 0.83 8.40 -19.12
C ARG A 41 1.26 9.32 -20.25
N GLN A 42 1.59 10.56 -19.89
CA GLN A 42 2.19 11.51 -20.85
C GLN A 42 3.68 11.18 -21.04
N PRO A 43 4.22 11.39 -22.25
CA PRO A 43 5.66 11.32 -22.45
C PRO A 43 6.35 12.37 -21.59
N ALA A 44 7.54 12.04 -21.08
CA ALA A 44 8.34 13.01 -20.34
C ALA A 44 8.63 14.23 -21.23
N ALA A 45 8.52 15.43 -20.67
CA ALA A 45 8.66 16.69 -21.42
C ALA A 45 10.00 16.83 -22.18
N ASP A 46 11.03 16.09 -21.74
CA ASP A 46 12.38 16.11 -22.33
C ASP A 46 12.66 14.94 -23.29
N SER A 47 11.66 14.10 -23.59
CA SER A 47 11.88 12.94 -24.45
C SER A 47 11.83 13.36 -25.93
N THR A 48 12.99 13.57 -26.53
CA THR A 48 13.20 13.53 -27.98
C THR A 48 13.12 12.10 -28.56
N SER A 49 12.72 11.14 -27.71
CA SER A 49 12.65 9.72 -28.03
C SER A 49 11.37 9.38 -28.80
N ILE A 50 11.44 8.28 -29.55
CA ILE A 50 10.30 7.66 -30.25
C ILE A 50 9.08 7.49 -29.33
N GLU A 51 9.27 7.36 -28.01
CA GLU A 51 8.22 7.27 -27.00
C GLU A 51 7.32 8.52 -26.94
N ALA A 52 7.84 9.71 -27.24
CA ALA A 52 7.05 10.95 -27.32
C ALA A 52 6.07 10.92 -28.51
N MET A 53 6.39 10.17 -29.56
CA MET A 53 5.55 10.02 -30.75
C MET A 53 4.40 9.04 -30.56
N HIS A 54 4.43 8.24 -29.50
CA HIS A 54 3.40 7.26 -29.15
C HIS A 54 2.44 7.75 -28.04
N TYR A 55 2.34 9.06 -27.88
CA TYR A 55 1.37 9.63 -26.92
C TYR A 55 -0.06 9.26 -27.32
N PHE A 56 -0.76 8.61 -26.39
CA PHE A 56 -2.15 8.25 -26.55
C PHE A 56 -3.04 9.31 -25.85
N PRO A 57 -3.70 10.20 -26.63
CA PRO A 57 -4.52 11.27 -26.04
C PRO A 57 -5.64 10.72 -25.14
N THR A 58 -5.94 11.44 -24.06
CA THR A 58 -6.99 11.04 -23.10
C THR A 58 -8.38 10.88 -23.74
N CYS A 59 -8.66 11.62 -24.81
CA CYS A 59 -9.90 11.45 -25.56
C CYS A 59 -10.01 10.06 -26.22
N PHE A 60 -8.91 9.43 -26.57
CA PHE A 60 -8.93 8.08 -27.18
C PHE A 60 -9.29 6.99 -26.18
N THR A 61 -8.95 7.15 -24.90
CA THR A 61 -9.40 6.22 -23.86
C THR A 61 -10.92 6.16 -23.73
N SER A 62 -11.60 7.28 -24.00
CA SER A 62 -13.07 7.33 -24.00
C SER A 62 -13.70 6.71 -25.24
N LEU A 63 -13.02 6.79 -26.39
CA LEU A 63 -13.53 6.30 -27.69
C LEU A 63 -13.14 4.84 -27.97
N MET A 64 -11.91 4.46 -27.65
CA MET A 64 -11.32 3.18 -28.04
C MET A 64 -11.05 2.25 -26.84
N GLY A 65 -11.25 2.74 -25.62
CA GLY A 65 -10.92 2.00 -24.41
C GLY A 65 -9.46 2.20 -23.96
N GLN A 66 -9.08 1.46 -22.92
CA GLN A 66 -7.75 1.54 -22.33
C GLN A 66 -6.73 0.76 -23.17
N LEU A 67 -5.49 1.26 -23.21
CA LEU A 67 -4.38 0.55 -23.83
C LEU A 67 -4.14 -0.81 -23.13
N PRO A 68 -3.79 -1.86 -23.89
CA PRO A 68 -3.33 -3.11 -23.31
C PRO A 68 -2.00 -2.85 -22.55
N LEU A 69 -1.81 -3.59 -21.45
CA LEU A 69 -0.53 -3.55 -20.77
C LEU A 69 0.56 -4.20 -21.63
N PRO A 70 1.79 -3.66 -21.65
CA PRO A 70 2.88 -4.27 -22.39
C PRO A 70 3.19 -5.66 -21.82
N SER A 71 3.58 -6.58 -22.70
CA SER A 71 3.84 -7.98 -22.34
C SER A 71 5.17 -8.21 -21.63
N SER A 72 6.12 -7.29 -21.81
CA SER A 72 7.44 -7.39 -21.17
C SER A 72 8.08 -6.01 -21.01
N SER A 73 8.33 -5.61 -19.77
CA SER A 73 9.11 -4.44 -19.39
C SER A 73 9.55 -4.62 -17.95
N ALA A 74 10.73 -4.16 -17.58
CA ALA A 74 11.19 -4.14 -16.18
C ALA A 74 10.68 -2.90 -15.41
N SER A 75 9.85 -2.06 -16.04
CA SER A 75 9.37 -0.78 -15.51
C SER A 75 7.84 -0.74 -15.49
N PHE A 76 7.30 0.37 -14.98
CA PHE A 76 5.85 0.61 -14.99
C PHE A 76 5.25 0.43 -16.41
N PRO A 77 4.15 -0.29 -16.54
CA PRO A 77 3.24 -0.79 -15.51
C PRO A 77 3.47 -2.25 -15.09
N THR A 78 4.39 -2.96 -15.73
CA THR A 78 4.60 -4.40 -15.55
C THR A 78 5.29 -4.78 -14.24
N ASN A 79 5.99 -3.82 -13.62
CA ASN A 79 6.55 -3.98 -12.27
C ASN A 79 5.52 -3.83 -11.14
N VAL A 80 4.23 -3.58 -11.46
CA VAL A 80 3.14 -3.44 -10.48
C VAL A 80 2.16 -4.58 -10.66
N THR A 81 1.89 -5.31 -9.57
CA THR A 81 0.93 -6.41 -9.55
C THR A 81 -0.07 -6.26 -8.41
N PHE A 82 -1.27 -6.81 -8.57
CA PHE A 82 -2.29 -6.82 -7.53
C PHE A 82 -2.81 -8.25 -7.34
N VAL A 83 -2.89 -8.70 -6.09
CA VAL A 83 -3.27 -10.06 -5.70
C VAL A 83 -4.43 -10.02 -4.73
N ALA A 84 -5.49 -10.81 -5.00
CA ALA A 84 -6.58 -11.02 -4.07
C ALA A 84 -6.18 -12.16 -3.11
N GLN A 85 -5.82 -11.81 -1.90
CA GLN A 85 -5.36 -12.76 -0.89
C GLN A 85 -5.51 -12.18 0.51
N ASP A 86 -5.81 -13.03 1.48
CA ASP A 86 -5.62 -12.66 2.88
C ASP A 86 -4.12 -12.61 3.20
N TRP A 87 -3.61 -11.42 3.50
CA TRP A 87 -2.21 -11.25 3.83
C TRP A 87 -1.83 -11.86 5.18
N MET A 88 -2.83 -12.13 6.04
CA MET A 88 -2.64 -12.82 7.32
C MET A 88 -2.36 -14.31 7.16
N ASP A 89 -2.74 -14.90 6.01
CA ASP A 89 -2.53 -16.29 5.68
C ASP A 89 -1.20 -16.50 4.92
N GLY A 90 -0.71 -17.73 4.93
CA GLY A 90 0.46 -18.13 4.16
C GLY A 90 1.81 -17.85 4.83
N THR A 91 2.87 -18.23 4.15
CA THR A 91 4.26 -18.07 4.62
C THR A 91 4.78 -16.66 4.31
N VAL A 92 5.62 -16.14 5.21
CA VAL A 92 6.36 -14.91 4.97
C VAL A 92 7.57 -15.26 4.11
N ALA A 93 7.43 -15.18 2.79
CA ALA A 93 8.48 -15.59 1.85
C ALA A 93 9.27 -14.42 1.26
N ALA A 94 8.65 -13.24 1.14
CA ALA A 94 9.26 -12.09 0.52
C ALA A 94 9.83 -11.13 1.57
N GLN A 95 10.97 -10.51 1.25
CA GLN A 95 11.54 -9.44 2.05
C GLN A 95 11.40 -8.14 1.29
N TYR A 96 10.72 -7.17 1.91
CA TYR A 96 10.39 -5.88 1.33
C TYR A 96 11.31 -4.79 1.88
N ASP A 97 11.60 -3.80 1.05
CA ASP A 97 12.28 -2.57 1.46
C ASP A 97 11.27 -1.55 2.03
N LEU A 98 10.02 -1.61 1.56
CA LEU A 98 8.93 -0.74 2.00
C LEU A 98 7.61 -1.51 2.05
N ILE A 99 6.89 -1.35 3.15
CA ILE A 99 5.50 -1.82 3.29
C ILE A 99 4.60 -0.62 3.56
N LEU A 100 3.49 -0.52 2.84
CA LEU A 100 2.47 0.50 3.04
C LEU A 100 1.21 -0.14 3.63
N CYS A 101 0.80 0.30 4.83
CA CYS A 101 -0.40 -0.16 5.52
C CYS A 101 -1.39 1.00 5.65
N LEU A 102 -2.16 1.25 4.58
CA LEU A 102 -3.06 2.40 4.50
C LEU A 102 -4.48 1.99 4.88
N SER A 103 -5.04 2.62 5.91
CA SER A 103 -6.43 2.44 6.39
C SER A 103 -6.85 1.01 6.75
N LEU A 104 -5.91 0.14 7.08
CA LEU A 104 -6.13 -1.30 7.17
C LEU A 104 -6.09 -1.81 8.62
N THR A 105 -5.31 -1.18 9.53
CA THR A 105 -5.06 -1.63 10.90
C THR A 105 -6.36 -1.83 11.71
N LYS A 106 -7.30 -0.92 11.57
CA LYS A 106 -8.61 -1.01 12.21
C LYS A 106 -9.37 -2.31 11.83
N TRP A 107 -9.35 -2.66 10.55
CA TRP A 107 -10.07 -3.83 10.06
C TRP A 107 -9.43 -5.12 10.53
N ILE A 108 -8.10 -5.23 10.46
CA ILE A 108 -7.36 -6.36 11.05
C ILE A 108 -7.71 -6.50 12.53
N HIS A 109 -7.68 -5.40 13.27
CA HIS A 109 -7.96 -5.39 14.71
C HIS A 109 -9.40 -5.81 15.03
N LEU A 110 -10.39 -5.28 14.30
CA LEU A 110 -11.79 -5.62 14.50
C LEU A 110 -12.14 -7.07 14.11
N HIS A 111 -11.48 -7.63 13.11
CA HIS A 111 -11.75 -8.99 12.64
C HIS A 111 -10.97 -10.06 13.40
N HIS A 112 -9.75 -9.77 13.83
CA HIS A 112 -8.85 -10.76 14.43
C HIS A 112 -8.53 -10.49 15.91
N GLY A 113 -9.06 -9.39 16.50
CA GLY A 113 -8.80 -9.03 17.89
C GLY A 113 -7.37 -8.56 18.15
N ASP A 114 -7.05 -8.38 19.43
CA ASP A 114 -5.73 -7.92 19.89
C ASP A 114 -4.61 -8.86 19.45
N GLU A 115 -4.81 -10.17 19.58
CA GLU A 115 -3.82 -11.18 19.16
C GLU A 115 -3.56 -11.13 17.65
N GLY A 116 -4.62 -10.97 16.84
CA GLY A 116 -4.50 -10.83 15.40
C GLY A 116 -3.74 -9.57 15.00
N LEU A 117 -3.94 -8.47 15.71
CA LEU A 117 -3.19 -7.23 15.48
C LEU A 117 -1.70 -7.41 15.77
N VAL A 118 -1.34 -8.03 16.91
CA VAL A 118 0.06 -8.30 17.27
C VAL A 118 0.71 -9.26 16.26
N ARG A 119 -0.02 -10.31 15.83
CA ARG A 119 0.43 -11.22 14.77
C ARG A 119 0.66 -10.48 13.46
N PHE A 120 -0.21 -9.56 13.09
CA PHE A 120 -0.05 -8.71 11.89
C PHE A 120 1.23 -7.88 11.96
N PHE A 121 1.49 -7.22 13.09
CA PHE A 121 2.72 -6.46 13.27
C PHE A 121 3.97 -7.35 13.21
N GLY A 122 3.93 -8.52 13.84
CA GLY A 122 5.01 -9.50 13.76
C GLY A 122 5.31 -9.94 12.31
N ARG A 123 4.27 -10.13 11.49
CA ARG A 123 4.43 -10.43 10.05
C ARG A 123 5.06 -9.28 9.28
N ILE A 124 4.68 -8.03 9.56
CA ILE A 124 5.31 -6.85 8.96
C ILE A 124 6.81 -6.88 9.24
N VAL A 125 7.19 -7.00 10.53
CA VAL A 125 8.60 -7.03 10.93
C VAL A 125 9.36 -8.16 10.23
N GLN A 126 8.79 -9.36 10.17
CA GLN A 126 9.43 -10.50 9.49
C GLN A 126 9.55 -10.30 7.97
N SER A 127 8.60 -9.61 7.35
CA SER A 127 8.57 -9.36 5.91
C SER A 127 9.53 -8.24 5.46
N LEU A 128 9.93 -7.36 6.37
CA LEU A 128 10.87 -6.29 6.08
C LEU A 128 12.32 -6.79 6.10
N ARG A 129 13.14 -6.29 5.20
CA ARG A 129 14.61 -6.42 5.28
C ARG A 129 15.15 -5.59 6.45
N PRO A 130 16.38 -5.91 6.95
CA PRO A 130 17.08 -4.99 7.83
C PRO A 130 17.20 -3.60 7.19
N GLY A 131 16.78 -2.55 7.91
CA GLY A 131 16.69 -1.19 7.38
C GLY A 131 15.45 -0.92 6.51
N GLY A 132 14.57 -1.90 6.32
CA GLY A 132 13.30 -1.72 5.62
C GLY A 132 12.31 -0.89 6.44
N ILE A 133 11.43 -0.20 5.75
CA ILE A 133 10.49 0.77 6.35
C ILE A 133 9.05 0.28 6.22
N VAL A 134 8.25 0.46 7.25
CA VAL A 134 6.80 0.43 7.12
C VAL A 134 6.23 1.84 7.31
N ALA A 135 5.34 2.24 6.41
CA ALA A 135 4.50 3.43 6.56
C ALA A 135 3.06 2.99 6.85
N MET A 136 2.52 3.43 7.97
CA MET A 136 1.25 2.94 8.49
C MET A 136 0.31 4.10 8.79
N GLU A 137 -0.92 4.01 8.30
CA GLU A 137 -2.00 4.89 8.70
C GLU A 137 -2.79 4.23 9.84
N ILE A 138 -2.64 4.77 11.04
CA ILE A 138 -3.33 4.30 12.24
C ILE A 138 -4.60 5.14 12.41
N GLN A 139 -5.75 4.49 12.28
CA GLN A 139 -7.03 5.19 12.41
C GLN A 139 -7.36 5.43 13.89
N PRO A 140 -7.93 6.62 14.22
CA PRO A 140 -8.28 6.97 15.58
C PRO A 140 -9.42 6.07 16.13
N TRP A 141 -9.44 5.88 17.44
CA TRP A 141 -10.45 5.03 18.12
C TRP A 141 -11.89 5.40 17.78
N GLN A 142 -12.16 6.67 17.53
CA GLN A 142 -13.50 7.11 17.10
C GLN A 142 -13.97 6.40 15.82
N SER A 143 -13.07 6.11 14.87
CA SER A 143 -13.40 5.39 13.64
C SER A 143 -13.78 3.90 13.89
N TYR A 144 -13.25 3.30 14.94
CA TYR A 144 -13.65 1.96 15.40
C TYR A 144 -15.09 1.96 15.92
N SER A 145 -15.46 3.00 16.67
CA SER A 145 -16.81 3.19 17.16
C SER A 145 -17.84 3.35 16.04
N GLN A 146 -17.47 3.95 14.94
CA GLN A 146 -18.30 4.01 13.73
C GLN A 146 -18.40 2.63 13.06
N ALA A 147 -17.29 1.93 12.91
CA ALA A 147 -17.25 0.62 12.25
C ALA A 147 -18.07 -0.46 13.00
N ARG A 148 -18.14 -0.41 14.32
CA ARG A 148 -18.94 -1.37 15.13
C ARG A 148 -20.44 -1.37 14.80
N SER A 149 -20.95 -0.27 14.23
CA SER A 149 -22.37 -0.18 13.85
C SER A 149 -22.72 -0.98 12.60
N LEU A 150 -21.74 -1.37 11.79
CA LEU A 150 -21.93 -2.07 10.53
C LEU A 150 -22.41 -3.51 10.69
N SER A 151 -22.02 -4.20 11.80
CA SER A 151 -22.50 -5.55 12.06
C SER A 151 -22.50 -5.90 13.56
N ARG A 152 -23.27 -6.94 13.91
CA ARG A 152 -23.29 -7.48 15.27
C ARG A 152 -21.93 -8.06 15.68
N SER A 153 -21.26 -8.76 14.77
CA SER A 153 -19.94 -9.35 15.01
C SER A 153 -18.89 -8.29 15.34
N LEU A 154 -18.82 -7.20 14.55
CA LEU A 154 -17.91 -6.09 14.80
C LEU A 154 -18.18 -5.38 16.12
N ARG A 155 -19.46 -5.31 16.53
CA ARG A 155 -19.84 -4.74 17.84
C ARG A 155 -19.31 -5.59 19.00
N VAL A 156 -19.45 -6.92 18.90
CA VAL A 156 -18.95 -7.85 19.91
C VAL A 156 -17.42 -7.82 19.97
N SER A 157 -16.77 -7.84 18.81
CA SER A 157 -15.32 -7.74 18.69
C SER A 157 -14.80 -6.44 19.32
N HIS A 158 -15.35 -5.29 18.92
CA HIS A 158 -14.97 -3.98 19.45
C HIS A 158 -15.03 -3.92 20.99
N ALA A 159 -16.05 -4.54 21.61
CA ALA A 159 -16.20 -4.54 23.07
C ALA A 159 -15.12 -5.35 23.80
N ARG A 160 -14.42 -6.25 23.10
CA ARG A 160 -13.36 -7.11 23.64
C ARG A 160 -11.97 -6.55 23.44
N LEU A 161 -11.80 -5.56 22.55
CA LEU A 161 -10.49 -4.98 22.25
C LEU A 161 -9.95 -4.22 23.47
N ARG A 162 -8.72 -4.50 23.84
CA ARG A 162 -7.97 -3.85 24.92
C ARG A 162 -6.91 -2.91 24.38
N ILE A 163 -6.23 -3.30 23.30
CA ILE A 163 -5.23 -2.46 22.61
C ILE A 163 -5.94 -1.25 21.98
N ARG A 164 -5.34 -0.09 22.10
CA ARG A 164 -5.81 1.15 21.51
C ARG A 164 -4.88 1.60 20.38
N PRO A 165 -5.34 2.45 19.45
CA PRO A 165 -4.48 3.00 18.40
C PRO A 165 -3.21 3.63 18.96
N GLU A 166 -3.29 4.27 20.12
CA GLU A 166 -2.19 4.93 20.81
C GLU A 166 -1.11 3.95 21.28
N ASP A 167 -1.47 2.67 21.51
CA ASP A 167 -0.55 1.63 21.96
C ASP A 167 0.24 1.01 20.81
N MET A 168 -0.20 1.21 19.55
CA MET A 168 0.35 0.51 18.38
C MET A 168 1.81 0.87 18.11
N GLU A 169 2.18 2.14 18.30
CA GLU A 169 3.57 2.58 18.18
C GLU A 169 4.48 1.84 19.16
N TRP A 170 4.08 1.80 20.41
CA TRP A 170 4.82 1.10 21.46
C TRP A 170 4.95 -0.42 21.16
N ILE A 171 3.88 -1.06 20.69
CA ILE A 171 3.91 -2.49 20.33
C ILE A 171 4.90 -2.75 19.19
N LEU A 172 4.92 -1.90 18.16
CA LEU A 172 5.88 -2.01 17.05
C LEU A 172 7.32 -1.85 17.55
N CYS A 173 7.56 -0.91 18.48
CA CYS A 173 8.88 -0.75 19.11
C CYS A 173 9.29 -1.98 19.91
N LEU A 174 8.37 -2.62 20.63
CA LEU A 174 8.65 -3.88 21.35
C LEU A 174 8.99 -5.03 20.38
N LEU A 175 8.46 -5.01 19.16
CA LEU A 175 8.78 -5.98 18.12
C LEU A 175 10.10 -5.68 17.38
N GLY A 176 10.85 -4.68 17.83
CA GLY A 176 12.17 -4.33 17.31
C GLY A 176 12.17 -3.29 16.20
N MET A 177 11.06 -2.55 16.02
CA MET A 177 11.02 -1.41 15.10
C MET A 177 11.47 -0.13 15.81
N THR A 178 12.06 0.79 15.06
CA THR A 178 12.35 2.15 15.53
C THR A 178 11.36 3.12 14.91
N SER A 179 10.66 3.90 15.73
CA SER A 179 9.73 4.92 15.24
C SER A 179 10.49 6.06 14.55
N LEU A 180 10.03 6.44 13.37
CA LEU A 180 10.50 7.61 12.62
C LEU A 180 9.61 8.84 12.87
N GLY A 181 8.56 8.66 13.70
CA GLY A 181 7.55 9.67 13.95
C GLY A 181 6.50 9.80 12.84
N PRO A 182 5.68 10.86 12.89
CA PRO A 182 4.62 11.08 11.93
C PRO A 182 5.17 11.37 10.53
N ILE A 183 4.60 10.69 9.53
CA ILE A 183 4.88 10.91 8.12
C ILE A 183 3.77 11.79 7.55
N ALA A 184 4.08 13.00 7.13
CA ALA A 184 3.16 14.01 6.62
C ALA A 184 2.16 14.58 7.68
N GLN A 185 1.38 15.57 7.26
CA GLN A 185 0.32 16.16 8.10
C GLN A 185 -0.88 15.19 8.15
N GLY A 186 -0.89 14.28 9.10
CA GLY A 186 -2.00 13.32 9.22
C GLY A 186 -1.71 12.15 10.17
N ALA A 187 -2.51 11.11 10.08
CA ALA A 187 -2.46 9.92 10.94
C ALA A 187 -1.42 8.87 10.51
N GLY A 188 -0.45 9.23 9.67
CA GLY A 188 0.59 8.30 9.17
C GLY A 188 1.82 8.30 10.07
N PHE A 189 2.31 7.09 10.41
CA PHE A 189 3.55 6.88 11.15
C PHE A 189 4.51 6.03 10.33
N GLY A 190 5.81 6.34 10.44
CA GLY A 190 6.88 5.54 9.87
C GLY A 190 7.66 4.79 10.93
N PHE A 191 8.07 3.57 10.58
CA PHE A 191 8.93 2.75 11.43
C PHE A 191 10.00 2.10 10.54
N VAL A 192 11.22 1.96 11.07
CA VAL A 192 12.32 1.24 10.44
C VAL A 192 12.69 0.02 11.27
N ARG A 193 12.97 -1.07 10.57
CA ARG A 193 13.46 -2.33 11.17
C ARG A 193 14.96 -2.29 11.44
#